data_cedf13a82690967a6361e878e45a6bd7
#
_entry.id   cedf13a82690967a6361e878e45a6bd7
#
_cell.length_a   1.000
_cell.length_b   1.000
_cell.length_c   1.000
_cell.angle_alpha   90.00
_cell.angle_beta   90.00
_cell.angle_gamma   90.00
#
_symmetry.space_group_name_H-M   'P 1'
#
loop_
_entity.id
_entity.type
_entity.pdbx_description
1 polymer ?
#
loop_
_entity_poly.entity_id
_entity_poly.type
_entity_poly.pdbx_seq_one_letter_code
_entity_poly.pdbx_strand_id
1 'polypeptide(L)'
;MAKQNKQTKNKKGAPRKKQLKSNFPTKKEEIVAKDGVIVYEEGITVGQLADKIGQTPANVIKVLFLLGTMVTINSSLNDEQVELICLEYGFEVEKHVEVSEVNFEEIDIQDDEKDLQPRCPVVTIMGHVDHGKTTLLDTIRKSAVVEGEFGGITQHIGAYQVEVNGKKVTFLDTPGHEAFTAMRARGAQVTDIVIIVVAADDGVMPQTKEAIDHAKAAGVPIVVAINKIDKEGADPERIKGEMAEHGLLPEDWGGDTVYCEISAKKRIGIEELLETLTVVAELADLKANPNRYA
;
A
#
# COMPACT_ATOMS: atom_id res chain seq x y z
N MET A 1 52.11 50.13 47.71
CA MET A 1 50.67 50.43 47.93
C MET A 1 49.87 49.92 46.74
N ALA A 2 49.27 48.74 46.86
CA ALA A 2 48.54 48.06 45.81
C ALA A 2 47.04 48.33 45.94
N LYS A 3 46.39 48.75 44.87
CA LYS A 3 44.91 48.77 44.79
C LYS A 3 44.44 47.63 43.88
N GLN A 4 43.74 46.70 44.46
CA GLN A 4 43.06 45.61 43.82
C GLN A 4 41.83 46.16 43.04
N ASN A 5 41.72 45.82 41.76
CA ASN A 5 40.53 46.04 40.97
C ASN A 5 39.84 44.68 40.74
N LYS A 6 38.65 44.48 41.32
CA LYS A 6 37.76 43.37 41.11
C LYS A 6 37.08 43.50 39.76
N GLN A 7 37.33 42.61 38.84
CA GLN A 7 36.56 42.43 37.62
C GLN A 7 35.39 41.50 37.90
N THR A 8 34.19 42.02 37.80
CA THR A 8 32.93 41.27 37.81
C THR A 8 32.72 40.61 36.45
N LYS A 9 32.68 39.27 36.41
CA LYS A 9 32.35 38.47 35.23
C LYS A 9 30.84 38.43 35.04
N ASN A 10 30.35 39.15 34.01
CA ASN A 10 29.01 38.97 33.50
C ASN A 10 28.85 37.64 32.79
N LYS A 11 28.09 36.69 33.39
CA LYS A 11 27.62 35.47 32.73
C LYS A 11 26.46 35.81 31.82
N LYS A 12 26.68 35.85 30.51
CA LYS A 12 25.60 35.84 29.50
C LYS A 12 24.87 34.48 29.55
N GLY A 13 23.61 34.53 29.96
CA GLY A 13 22.71 33.38 29.95
C GLY A 13 22.42 32.93 28.50
N ALA A 14 22.55 31.63 28.27
CA ALA A 14 22.11 30.98 27.03
C ALA A 14 20.59 31.08 26.87
N PRO A 15 20.06 31.18 25.63
CA PRO A 15 18.63 31.26 25.42
C PRO A 15 17.97 29.90 25.76
N ARG A 16 17.02 29.96 26.70
CA ARG A 16 16.10 28.84 27.01
C ARG A 16 15.32 28.47 25.75
N LYS A 17 15.57 27.26 25.21
CA LYS A 17 14.67 26.63 24.24
C LYS A 17 13.29 26.51 24.86
N LYS A 18 12.33 27.24 24.30
CA LYS A 18 10.91 27.02 24.58
C LYS A 18 10.56 25.64 24.05
N GLN A 19 10.34 24.69 24.96
CA GLN A 19 9.66 23.45 24.64
C GLN A 19 8.24 23.83 24.21
N LEU A 20 7.91 23.61 22.94
CA LEU A 20 6.53 23.55 22.51
C LEU A 20 5.90 22.34 23.24
N LYS A 21 5.05 22.63 24.20
CA LYS A 21 4.15 21.63 24.75
C LYS A 21 3.17 21.29 23.64
N SER A 22 3.28 20.11 23.06
CA SER A 22 2.23 19.50 22.25
C SER A 22 1.02 19.31 23.14
N ASN A 23 -0.01 20.11 22.93
CA ASN A 23 -1.34 19.88 23.51
C ASN A 23 -2.02 18.77 22.69
N PHE A 24 -1.57 17.54 22.85
CA PHE A 24 -2.40 16.40 22.56
C PHE A 24 -3.25 16.14 23.81
N PRO A 25 -4.56 16.02 23.71
CA PRO A 25 -5.40 15.65 24.83
C PRO A 25 -5.17 14.17 25.14
N THR A 26 -4.24 13.86 26.05
CA THR A 26 -4.19 12.58 26.72
C THR A 26 -5.30 12.54 27.78
N LYS A 27 -6.53 12.52 27.36
CA LYS A 27 -7.64 12.06 28.15
C LYS A 27 -8.03 10.70 27.59
N LYS A 28 -7.60 9.62 28.23
CA LYS A 28 -8.28 8.34 28.11
C LYS A 28 -9.71 8.62 28.57
N GLU A 29 -10.61 8.73 27.60
CA GLU A 29 -12.03 8.69 27.91
C GLU A 29 -12.32 7.27 28.37
N GLU A 30 -12.66 7.12 29.65
CA GLU A 30 -13.27 5.91 30.17
C GLU A 30 -14.58 5.73 29.38
N ILE A 31 -14.56 4.79 28.46
CA ILE A 31 -15.74 4.42 27.68
C ILE A 31 -16.62 3.58 28.61
N VAL A 32 -17.52 4.27 29.30
CA VAL A 32 -18.56 3.66 30.15
C VAL A 32 -19.71 3.25 29.23
N ALA A 33 -20.24 2.03 29.47
CA ALA A 33 -21.39 1.48 28.74
C ALA A 33 -22.52 2.52 28.56
N LYS A 34 -22.76 2.93 27.33
CA LYS A 34 -24.00 3.66 26.94
C LYS A 34 -24.89 2.66 26.21
N ASP A 35 -26.10 2.51 26.73
CA ASP A 35 -27.20 1.76 26.11
C ASP A 35 -26.98 0.23 25.93
N GLY A 36 -26.32 -0.44 26.89
CA GLY A 36 -26.24 -1.90 26.88
C GLY A 36 -25.16 -2.50 25.98
N VAL A 37 -24.36 -1.67 25.29
CA VAL A 37 -23.24 -2.10 24.46
C VAL A 37 -21.92 -1.85 25.20
N ILE A 38 -21.06 -2.88 25.29
CA ILE A 38 -19.73 -2.78 25.88
C ILE A 38 -18.68 -2.74 24.79
N VAL A 39 -17.96 -1.64 24.72
CA VAL A 39 -16.82 -1.48 23.82
C VAL A 39 -15.54 -1.92 24.53
N TYR A 40 -14.77 -2.84 23.92
CA TYR A 40 -13.52 -3.36 24.51
C TYR A 40 -12.37 -3.37 23.50
N GLU A 41 -11.14 -3.34 24.01
CA GLU A 41 -9.90 -3.43 23.24
C GLU A 41 -9.34 -4.86 23.30
N GLU A 42 -8.61 -5.26 22.28
CA GLU A 42 -7.95 -6.56 22.24
C GLU A 42 -6.99 -6.75 23.43
N GLY A 43 -7.06 -7.91 24.08
CA GLY A 43 -6.26 -8.21 25.28
C GLY A 43 -6.79 -7.61 26.58
N ILE A 44 -8.06 -7.18 26.63
CA ILE A 44 -8.71 -6.71 27.87
C ILE A 44 -8.54 -7.74 28.99
N THR A 45 -8.23 -7.27 30.20
CA THR A 45 -8.09 -8.14 31.37
C THR A 45 -9.43 -8.40 32.04
N VAL A 46 -9.51 -9.50 32.81
CA VAL A 46 -10.70 -9.85 33.61
C VAL A 46 -11.12 -8.70 34.52
N GLY A 47 -10.16 -7.99 35.15
CA GLY A 47 -10.45 -6.84 36.00
C GLY A 47 -11.07 -5.69 35.25
N GLN A 48 -10.51 -5.32 34.09
CA GLN A 48 -11.00 -4.24 33.26
C GLN A 48 -12.39 -4.54 32.67
N LEU A 49 -12.64 -5.77 32.26
CA LEU A 49 -13.97 -6.18 31.79
C LEU A 49 -15.01 -6.14 32.93
N ALA A 50 -14.63 -6.63 34.11
CA ALA A 50 -15.50 -6.57 35.28
C ALA A 50 -15.91 -5.15 35.65
N ASP A 51 -14.98 -4.20 35.60
CA ASP A 51 -15.26 -2.78 35.84
C ASP A 51 -16.22 -2.20 34.78
N LYS A 52 -16.02 -2.55 33.50
CA LYS A 52 -16.89 -2.09 32.39
C LYS A 52 -18.33 -2.62 32.52
N ILE A 53 -18.54 -3.87 32.92
CA ILE A 53 -19.85 -4.48 33.12
C ILE A 53 -20.46 -4.19 34.50
N GLY A 54 -19.74 -3.45 35.37
CA GLY A 54 -20.20 -3.13 36.72
C GLY A 54 -20.27 -4.32 37.66
N GLN A 55 -19.48 -5.37 37.43
CA GLN A 55 -19.41 -6.59 38.23
C GLN A 55 -18.11 -6.70 39.00
N THR A 56 -18.10 -7.57 40.03
CA THR A 56 -16.85 -7.85 40.74
C THR A 56 -15.98 -8.82 39.90
N PRO A 57 -14.64 -8.67 39.87
CA PRO A 57 -13.76 -9.61 39.16
C PRO A 57 -13.96 -11.07 39.60
N ALA A 58 -14.34 -11.30 40.83
CA ALA A 58 -14.62 -12.64 41.37
C ALA A 58 -15.83 -13.30 40.67
N ASN A 59 -16.86 -12.51 40.32
CA ASN A 59 -18.02 -13.03 39.60
C ASN A 59 -17.66 -13.41 38.17
N VAL A 60 -16.86 -12.58 37.50
CA VAL A 60 -16.39 -12.86 36.13
C VAL A 60 -15.50 -14.11 36.10
N ILE A 61 -14.57 -14.25 37.05
CA ILE A 61 -13.74 -15.46 37.22
C ILE A 61 -14.60 -16.69 37.45
N LYS A 62 -15.69 -16.59 38.26
CA LYS A 62 -16.60 -17.71 38.52
C LYS A 62 -17.29 -18.16 37.24
N VAL A 63 -17.75 -17.23 36.37
CA VAL A 63 -18.38 -17.56 35.10
C VAL A 63 -17.36 -18.28 34.20
N LEU A 64 -16.16 -17.75 34.06
CA LEU A 64 -15.10 -18.36 33.24
C LEU A 64 -14.67 -19.74 33.78
N PHE A 65 -14.67 -19.94 35.11
CA PHE A 65 -14.40 -21.22 35.71
C PHE A 65 -15.49 -22.26 35.38
N LEU A 66 -16.75 -21.87 35.38
CA LEU A 66 -17.87 -22.74 34.96
C LEU A 66 -17.78 -23.09 33.45
N LEU A 67 -17.20 -22.22 32.63
CA LEU A 67 -16.91 -22.47 31.22
C LEU A 67 -15.61 -23.27 31.00
N GLY A 68 -14.97 -23.73 32.09
CA GLY A 68 -13.79 -24.58 32.03
C GLY A 68 -12.45 -23.83 31.88
N THR A 69 -12.45 -22.51 32.04
CA THR A 69 -11.24 -21.71 31.88
C THR A 69 -10.74 -21.18 33.22
N MET A 70 -9.50 -21.51 33.60
CA MET A 70 -8.86 -20.98 34.82
C MET A 70 -8.13 -19.68 34.50
N VAL A 71 -8.61 -18.56 35.06
CA VAL A 71 -8.04 -17.23 34.85
C VAL A 71 -7.83 -16.51 36.19
N THR A 72 -6.96 -15.51 36.16
CA THR A 72 -6.71 -14.58 37.28
C THR A 72 -7.24 -13.18 36.90
N ILE A 73 -7.29 -12.26 37.85
CA ILE A 73 -7.75 -10.89 37.63
C ILE A 73 -6.98 -10.18 36.50
N ASN A 74 -5.68 -10.48 36.39
CA ASN A 74 -4.78 -9.87 35.40
C ASN A 74 -4.63 -10.69 34.13
N SER A 75 -5.34 -11.79 33.95
CA SER A 75 -5.32 -12.57 32.71
C SER A 75 -6.04 -11.85 31.63
N SER A 76 -5.43 -11.77 30.43
CA SER A 76 -6.07 -11.27 29.22
C SER A 76 -7.13 -12.26 28.73
N LEU A 77 -8.25 -11.72 28.25
CA LEU A 77 -9.36 -12.48 27.68
C LEU A 77 -9.24 -12.46 26.15
N ASN A 78 -9.63 -13.57 25.53
CA ASN A 78 -9.83 -13.60 24.08
C ASN A 78 -11.26 -13.13 23.73
N ASP A 79 -11.50 -12.84 22.45
CA ASP A 79 -12.77 -12.28 21.97
C ASP A 79 -13.95 -13.18 22.32
N GLU A 80 -13.83 -14.51 22.16
CA GLU A 80 -14.87 -15.48 22.51
C GLU A 80 -15.23 -15.43 23.99
N GLN A 81 -14.25 -15.28 24.87
CA GLN A 81 -14.47 -15.19 26.32
C GLN A 81 -15.18 -13.89 26.70
N VAL A 82 -14.83 -12.78 26.04
CA VAL A 82 -15.48 -11.48 26.26
C VAL A 82 -16.95 -11.55 25.83
N GLU A 83 -17.23 -12.09 24.64
CA GLU A 83 -18.58 -12.26 24.12
C GLU A 83 -19.44 -13.13 25.05
N LEU A 84 -18.93 -14.28 25.50
CA LEU A 84 -19.65 -15.19 26.39
C LEU A 84 -19.96 -14.55 27.74
N ILE A 85 -19.03 -13.79 28.30
CA ILE A 85 -19.23 -13.09 29.58
C ILE A 85 -20.29 -12.00 29.40
N CYS A 86 -20.17 -11.18 28.36
CA CYS A 86 -21.09 -10.09 28.12
C CYS A 86 -22.52 -10.61 27.81
N LEU A 87 -22.63 -11.71 27.05
CA LEU A 87 -23.91 -12.39 26.79
C LEU A 87 -24.57 -12.89 28.08
N GLU A 88 -23.82 -13.50 29.01
CA GLU A 88 -24.32 -13.98 30.32
C GLU A 88 -24.87 -12.85 31.18
N TYR A 89 -24.28 -11.66 31.08
CA TYR A 89 -24.73 -10.46 31.79
C TYR A 89 -25.73 -9.60 30.99
N GLY A 90 -26.10 -10.01 29.77
CA GLY A 90 -27.09 -9.33 28.94
C GLY A 90 -26.61 -8.05 28.27
N PHE A 91 -25.31 -7.97 27.97
CA PHE A 91 -24.71 -6.87 27.21
C PHE A 91 -24.38 -7.30 25.78
N GLU A 92 -24.54 -6.39 24.85
CA GLU A 92 -23.98 -6.49 23.50
C GLU A 92 -22.51 -6.04 23.52
N VAL A 93 -21.69 -6.58 22.61
CA VAL A 93 -20.25 -6.37 22.61
C VAL A 93 -19.84 -5.74 21.27
N GLU A 94 -19.04 -4.68 21.33
CA GLU A 94 -18.40 -4.08 20.19
C GLU A 94 -16.89 -4.01 20.40
N LYS A 95 -16.12 -4.62 19.51
CA LYS A 95 -14.66 -4.59 19.59
C LYS A 95 -14.18 -3.23 19.09
N HIS A 96 -13.55 -2.46 19.98
CA HIS A 96 -12.83 -1.25 19.58
C HIS A 96 -11.48 -1.66 19.01
N VAL A 97 -11.36 -1.58 17.71
CA VAL A 97 -10.06 -1.71 17.04
C VAL A 97 -9.37 -0.36 17.21
N GLU A 98 -8.34 -0.28 18.06
CA GLU A 98 -7.45 0.88 18.01
C GLU A 98 -6.84 0.92 16.62
N VAL A 99 -7.28 1.87 15.81
CA VAL A 99 -6.65 2.18 14.54
C VAL A 99 -5.27 2.73 14.88
N SER A 100 -4.28 1.83 14.98
CA SER A 100 -2.90 2.26 15.11
C SER A 100 -2.54 2.99 13.83
N GLU A 101 -1.90 4.15 13.94
CA GLU A 101 -1.38 4.93 12.79
C GLU A 101 -0.48 4.09 11.87
N VAL A 102 -0.17 2.84 12.26
CA VAL A 102 0.65 1.87 11.52
C VAL A 102 -0.17 0.99 10.57
N ASN A 103 -1.47 0.77 10.85
CA ASN A 103 -2.36 -0.10 10.05
C ASN A 103 -3.40 0.70 9.26
N PHE A 104 -2.98 1.79 8.62
CA PHE A 104 -3.87 2.58 7.76
C PHE A 104 -4.43 1.78 6.56
N GLU A 105 -3.84 0.63 6.24
CA GLU A 105 -4.28 -0.29 5.18
C GLU A 105 -5.61 -1.01 5.54
N GLU A 106 -5.97 -1.07 6.83
CA GLU A 106 -7.21 -1.70 7.31
C GLU A 106 -8.38 -0.71 7.47
N ILE A 107 -8.12 0.58 7.25
CA ILE A 107 -9.15 1.62 7.38
C ILE A 107 -9.98 1.68 6.10
N ASP A 108 -11.13 1.03 6.10
CA ASP A 108 -12.14 1.19 5.04
C ASP A 108 -12.90 2.51 5.23
N ILE A 109 -12.32 3.60 4.74
CA ILE A 109 -12.96 4.92 4.79
C ILE A 109 -13.87 5.07 3.59
N GLN A 110 -15.16 5.02 3.79
CA GLN A 110 -16.16 5.31 2.77
C GLN A 110 -16.28 6.83 2.60
N ASP A 111 -15.84 7.32 1.43
CA ASP A 111 -16.03 8.71 1.05
C ASP A 111 -17.45 8.94 0.50
N ASP A 112 -18.06 10.10 0.78
CA ASP A 112 -19.32 10.48 0.16
C ASP A 112 -19.12 10.68 -1.36
N GLU A 113 -20.05 10.14 -2.18
CA GLU A 113 -19.97 10.27 -3.66
C GLU A 113 -19.88 11.73 -4.15
N LYS A 114 -20.36 12.68 -3.36
CA LYS A 114 -20.34 14.12 -3.67
C LYS A 114 -18.96 14.75 -3.61
N ASP A 115 -18.05 14.14 -2.85
CA ASP A 115 -16.69 14.64 -2.63
C ASP A 115 -15.69 13.97 -3.57
N LEU A 116 -16.13 12.97 -4.33
CA LEU A 116 -15.30 12.25 -5.28
C LEU A 116 -15.06 13.06 -6.57
N GLN A 117 -13.80 13.21 -6.93
CA GLN A 117 -13.36 13.84 -8.18
C GLN A 117 -12.53 12.88 -9.03
N PRO A 118 -12.59 12.97 -10.37
CA PRO A 118 -11.72 12.17 -11.23
C PRO A 118 -10.25 12.39 -10.89
N ARG A 119 -9.48 11.32 -10.81
CA ARG A 119 -8.04 11.38 -10.54
C ARG A 119 -7.22 10.75 -11.65
N CYS A 120 -5.94 11.12 -11.68
CA CYS A 120 -4.99 10.52 -12.60
C CYS A 120 -4.76 9.04 -12.25
N PRO A 121 -4.65 8.15 -13.25
CA PRO A 121 -4.30 6.75 -13.02
C PRO A 121 -2.87 6.64 -12.48
N VAL A 122 -2.68 5.66 -11.61
CA VAL A 122 -1.38 5.21 -11.12
C VAL A 122 -1.05 3.88 -11.78
N VAL A 123 0.07 3.82 -12.49
CA VAL A 123 0.49 2.67 -13.30
C VAL A 123 1.82 2.14 -12.79
N THR A 124 1.88 0.88 -12.41
CA THR A 124 3.14 0.22 -12.03
C THR A 124 3.70 -0.58 -13.21
N ILE A 125 5.04 -0.52 -13.38
CA ILE A 125 5.74 -1.31 -14.38
C ILE A 125 6.47 -2.46 -13.70
N MET A 126 6.17 -3.69 -14.14
CA MET A 126 6.71 -4.92 -13.61
C MET A 126 7.31 -5.80 -14.72
N GLY A 127 8.02 -6.83 -14.34
CA GLY A 127 8.61 -7.81 -15.25
C GLY A 127 10.05 -8.15 -14.86
N HIS A 128 10.68 -9.01 -15.66
CA HIS A 128 12.02 -9.52 -15.42
C HIS A 128 13.11 -8.42 -15.52
N VAL A 129 14.25 -8.65 -14.88
CA VAL A 129 15.48 -7.85 -15.08
C VAL A 129 15.85 -7.94 -16.57
N ASP A 130 16.45 -6.89 -17.12
CA ASP A 130 16.89 -6.79 -18.53
C ASP A 130 15.79 -6.85 -19.61
N HIS A 131 14.50 -6.96 -19.26
CA HIS A 131 13.41 -6.81 -20.24
C HIS A 131 13.17 -5.37 -20.68
N GLY A 132 13.91 -4.42 -20.12
CA GLY A 132 13.94 -3.02 -20.56
C GLY A 132 12.90 -2.14 -19.88
N LYS A 133 12.47 -2.46 -18.66
CA LYS A 133 11.55 -1.62 -17.84
C LYS A 133 12.10 -0.21 -17.67
N THR A 134 13.31 -0.06 -17.14
CA THR A 134 13.93 1.24 -16.91
C THR A 134 14.15 2.00 -18.23
N THR A 135 14.54 1.31 -19.30
CA THR A 135 14.64 1.91 -20.65
C THR A 135 13.30 2.42 -21.15
N LEU A 136 12.21 1.67 -20.93
CA LEU A 136 10.85 2.09 -21.26
C LEU A 136 10.48 3.36 -20.49
N LEU A 137 10.73 3.37 -19.19
CA LEU A 137 10.48 4.52 -18.33
C LEU A 137 11.27 5.76 -18.73
N ASP A 138 12.55 5.61 -19.04
CA ASP A 138 13.39 6.71 -19.54
C ASP A 138 12.87 7.25 -20.86
N THR A 139 12.40 6.37 -21.73
CA THR A 139 11.81 6.77 -23.01
C THR A 139 10.51 7.56 -22.81
N ILE A 140 9.66 7.15 -21.90
CA ILE A 140 8.42 7.84 -21.53
C ILE A 140 8.72 9.19 -20.87
N ARG A 141 9.70 9.23 -19.95
CA ARG A 141 10.17 10.47 -19.30
C ARG A 141 10.88 11.44 -20.22
N LYS A 142 11.41 10.99 -21.34
CA LYS A 142 12.39 11.70 -22.17
C LYS A 142 13.66 12.07 -21.38
N SER A 143 14.11 11.19 -20.51
CA SER A 143 15.29 11.34 -19.63
C SER A 143 16.19 10.10 -19.72
N ALA A 144 17.39 10.16 -19.18
CA ALA A 144 18.36 9.07 -19.16
C ALA A 144 18.76 8.75 -17.69
N VAL A 145 17.85 8.14 -16.94
CA VAL A 145 18.08 7.76 -15.54
C VAL A 145 18.92 6.48 -15.43
N VAL A 146 18.79 5.56 -16.38
CA VAL A 146 19.59 4.30 -16.46
C VAL A 146 21.09 4.57 -16.34
N GLU A 147 21.58 5.67 -16.92
CA GLU A 147 22.98 6.03 -16.91
C GLU A 147 23.48 6.48 -15.52
N GLY A 148 22.57 6.88 -14.63
CA GLY A 148 22.89 7.38 -13.29
C GLY A 148 22.70 6.37 -12.15
N GLU A 149 22.03 5.25 -12.38
CA GLU A 149 21.81 4.22 -11.36
C GLU A 149 22.94 3.21 -11.29
N PHE A 150 23.36 2.86 -10.06
CA PHE A 150 24.42 1.89 -9.84
C PHE A 150 24.02 0.51 -10.38
N GLY A 151 24.76 0.02 -11.37
CA GLY A 151 24.46 -1.24 -12.06
C GLY A 151 23.38 -1.17 -13.15
N GLY A 152 22.84 0.02 -13.46
CA GLY A 152 21.82 0.22 -14.50
C GLY A 152 20.47 -0.42 -14.18
N ILE A 153 20.16 -0.62 -12.88
CA ILE A 153 18.92 -1.24 -12.40
C ILE A 153 18.24 -0.34 -11.38
N THR A 154 16.92 -0.28 -11.42
CA THR A 154 16.10 0.42 -10.42
C THR A 154 16.21 -0.26 -9.06
N GLN A 155 16.56 0.50 -8.03
CA GLN A 155 16.74 0.00 -6.65
C GLN A 155 15.72 0.57 -5.66
N HIS A 156 15.03 1.65 -6.01
CA HIS A 156 14.02 2.32 -5.19
C HIS A 156 12.71 2.45 -5.95
N ILE A 157 11.59 2.49 -5.24
CA ILE A 157 10.31 2.82 -5.86
C ILE A 157 10.33 4.31 -6.20
N GLY A 158 10.32 4.64 -7.48
CA GLY A 158 10.24 6.00 -8.00
C GLY A 158 8.83 6.29 -8.53
N ALA A 159 8.32 7.50 -8.26
CA ALA A 159 7.06 7.96 -8.82
C ALA A 159 7.28 9.21 -9.69
N TYR A 160 6.65 9.26 -10.86
CA TYR A 160 6.68 10.44 -11.71
C TYR A 160 5.42 10.55 -12.57
N GLN A 161 5.09 11.76 -12.95
CA GLN A 161 3.93 12.06 -13.78
C GLN A 161 4.35 12.41 -15.21
N VAL A 162 3.58 11.88 -16.18
CA VAL A 162 3.70 12.20 -17.59
C VAL A 162 2.35 12.67 -18.11
N GLU A 163 2.37 13.64 -19.02
CA GLU A 163 1.17 14.10 -19.70
C GLU A 163 1.06 13.40 -21.07
N VAL A 164 -0.07 12.73 -21.27
CA VAL A 164 -0.41 12.00 -22.50
C VAL A 164 -1.74 12.55 -23.02
N ASN A 165 -1.74 13.13 -24.19
CA ASN A 165 -2.95 13.69 -24.83
C ASN A 165 -3.76 14.64 -23.90
N GLY A 166 -3.06 15.46 -23.08
CA GLY A 166 -3.68 16.38 -22.12
C GLY A 166 -4.15 15.73 -20.82
N LYS A 167 -3.95 14.42 -20.63
CA LYS A 167 -4.24 13.68 -19.40
C LYS A 167 -2.94 13.30 -18.68
N LYS A 168 -2.96 13.35 -17.37
CA LYS A 168 -1.80 12.97 -16.57
C LYS A 168 -1.88 11.50 -16.21
N VAL A 169 -0.76 10.81 -16.31
CA VAL A 169 -0.56 9.42 -15.87
C VAL A 169 0.61 9.39 -14.90
N THR A 170 0.43 8.76 -13.74
CA THR A 170 1.50 8.59 -12.75
C THR A 170 2.09 7.21 -12.89
N PHE A 171 3.39 7.13 -13.15
CA PHE A 171 4.12 5.86 -13.21
C PHE A 171 4.85 5.59 -11.91
N LEU A 172 4.78 4.34 -11.44
CA LEU A 172 5.60 3.80 -10.36
C LEU A 172 6.60 2.82 -10.94
N ASP A 173 7.88 3.09 -10.70
CA ASP A 173 8.97 2.20 -11.06
C ASP A 173 9.26 1.24 -9.90
N THR A 174 9.24 -0.06 -10.18
CA THR A 174 9.53 -1.09 -9.18
C THR A 174 10.77 -1.89 -9.57
N PRO A 175 11.65 -2.21 -8.60
CA PRO A 175 12.82 -3.04 -8.86
C PRO A 175 12.44 -4.42 -9.41
N GLY A 176 13.09 -4.84 -10.50
CA GLY A 176 12.85 -6.14 -11.14
C GLY A 176 13.56 -7.32 -10.48
N HIS A 177 14.50 -7.08 -9.55
CA HIS A 177 15.30 -8.11 -8.93
C HIS A 177 14.47 -8.96 -7.95
N GLU A 178 14.74 -10.28 -7.90
CA GLU A 178 14.03 -11.26 -7.05
C GLU A 178 13.98 -10.86 -5.56
N ALA A 179 15.04 -10.23 -5.04
CA ALA A 179 15.10 -9.77 -3.65
C ALA A 179 14.03 -8.73 -3.26
N PHE A 180 13.30 -8.14 -4.20
CA PHE A 180 12.35 -7.04 -3.96
C PHE A 180 10.87 -7.42 -4.15
N THR A 181 10.51 -8.69 -3.91
CA THR A 181 9.12 -9.20 -4.00
C THR A 181 8.11 -8.35 -3.23
N ALA A 182 8.42 -7.96 -1.98
CA ALA A 182 7.55 -7.13 -1.16
C ALA A 182 7.28 -5.73 -1.80
N MET A 183 8.26 -5.16 -2.51
CA MET A 183 8.07 -3.89 -3.20
C MET A 183 7.16 -4.03 -4.42
N ARG A 184 7.23 -5.17 -5.15
CA ARG A 184 6.32 -5.45 -6.26
C ARG A 184 4.89 -5.69 -5.78
N ALA A 185 4.71 -6.47 -4.71
CA ALA A 185 3.40 -6.68 -4.10
C ALA A 185 2.77 -5.36 -3.66
N ARG A 186 3.52 -4.52 -2.94
CA ARG A 186 3.05 -3.19 -2.53
C ARG A 186 2.79 -2.26 -3.73
N GLY A 187 3.63 -2.33 -4.76
CA GLY A 187 3.40 -1.61 -6.02
C GLY A 187 2.05 -1.98 -6.64
N ALA A 188 1.72 -3.27 -6.74
CA ALA A 188 0.45 -3.73 -7.30
C ALA A 188 -0.77 -3.26 -6.47
N GLN A 189 -0.67 -3.26 -5.14
CA GLN A 189 -1.76 -2.86 -4.24
C GLN A 189 -2.14 -1.37 -4.33
N VAL A 190 -1.17 -0.52 -4.67
CA VAL A 190 -1.38 0.95 -4.71
C VAL A 190 -1.64 1.49 -6.10
N THR A 191 -1.73 0.62 -7.11
CA THR A 191 -1.89 1.00 -8.52
C THR A 191 -3.24 0.63 -9.09
N ASP A 192 -3.62 1.33 -10.15
CA ASP A 192 -4.85 1.10 -10.88
C ASP A 192 -4.64 0.20 -12.09
N ILE A 193 -3.44 0.20 -12.66
CA ILE A 193 -3.06 -0.60 -13.83
C ILE A 193 -1.64 -1.11 -13.65
N VAL A 194 -1.38 -2.35 -14.03
CA VAL A 194 -0.04 -2.94 -14.07
C VAL A 194 0.38 -3.17 -15.51
N ILE A 195 1.56 -2.67 -15.88
CA ILE A 195 2.22 -3.01 -17.15
C ILE A 195 3.23 -4.13 -16.88
N ILE A 196 3.06 -5.26 -17.57
CA ILE A 196 4.04 -6.34 -17.53
C ILE A 196 4.91 -6.27 -18.78
N VAL A 197 6.19 -5.97 -18.59
CA VAL A 197 7.16 -5.87 -19.69
C VAL A 197 7.84 -7.23 -19.89
N VAL A 198 7.71 -7.76 -21.11
CA VAL A 198 8.34 -9.01 -21.52
C VAL A 198 9.19 -8.75 -22.77
N ALA A 199 10.42 -9.27 -22.80
CA ALA A 199 11.26 -9.12 -23.98
C ALA A 199 10.91 -10.19 -25.02
N ALA A 200 10.72 -9.77 -26.29
CA ALA A 200 10.32 -10.63 -27.39
C ALA A 200 11.38 -11.71 -27.73
N ASP A 201 12.62 -11.49 -27.36
CA ASP A 201 13.75 -12.39 -27.57
C ASP A 201 13.95 -13.41 -26.44
N ASP A 202 13.51 -13.11 -25.21
CA ASP A 202 13.77 -13.95 -24.03
C ASP A 202 12.58 -14.87 -23.66
N GLY A 203 11.37 -14.32 -23.58
CA GLY A 203 10.16 -15.05 -23.16
C GLY A 203 9.73 -14.78 -21.72
N VAL A 204 8.83 -15.64 -21.21
CA VAL A 204 8.25 -15.51 -19.86
C VAL A 204 9.20 -16.08 -18.82
N MET A 205 9.81 -15.19 -18.03
CA MET A 205 10.76 -15.52 -16.96
C MET A 205 10.06 -15.69 -15.59
N PRO A 206 10.70 -16.31 -14.57
CA PRO A 206 10.09 -16.52 -13.26
C PRO A 206 9.56 -15.23 -12.61
N GLN A 207 10.28 -14.11 -12.72
CA GLN A 207 9.84 -12.82 -12.17
C GLN A 207 8.67 -12.21 -12.95
N THR A 208 8.49 -12.61 -14.24
CA THR A 208 7.28 -12.25 -15.01
C THR A 208 6.06 -12.97 -14.44
N LYS A 209 6.19 -14.26 -14.10
CA LYS A 209 5.12 -15.04 -13.47
C LYS A 209 4.73 -14.45 -12.11
N GLU A 210 5.71 -14.15 -11.30
CA GLU A 210 5.50 -13.48 -10.00
C GLU A 210 4.78 -12.14 -10.17
N ALA A 211 5.13 -11.33 -11.18
CA ALA A 211 4.46 -10.06 -11.47
C ALA A 211 2.99 -10.27 -11.87
N ILE A 212 2.69 -11.32 -12.67
CA ILE A 212 1.32 -11.71 -13.02
C ILE A 212 0.53 -12.08 -11.76
N ASP A 213 1.11 -12.89 -10.88
CA ASP A 213 0.45 -13.35 -9.66
C ASP A 213 0.14 -12.17 -8.72
N HIS A 214 1.06 -11.23 -8.56
CA HIS A 214 0.84 -10.01 -7.77
C HIS A 214 -0.26 -9.12 -8.35
N ALA A 215 -0.27 -8.90 -9.67
CA ALA A 215 -1.31 -8.10 -10.32
C ALA A 215 -2.70 -8.75 -10.22
N LYS A 216 -2.77 -10.08 -10.40
CA LYS A 216 -4.01 -10.84 -10.23
C LYS A 216 -4.51 -10.84 -8.79
N ALA A 217 -3.61 -11.00 -7.82
CA ALA A 217 -3.95 -10.95 -6.40
C ALA A 217 -4.47 -9.56 -5.97
N ALA A 218 -3.96 -8.50 -6.60
CA ALA A 218 -4.43 -7.13 -6.39
C ALA A 218 -5.75 -6.82 -7.16
N GLY A 219 -6.17 -7.68 -8.09
CA GLY A 219 -7.39 -7.48 -8.88
C GLY A 219 -7.33 -6.31 -9.86
N VAL A 220 -6.13 -5.88 -10.26
CA VAL A 220 -5.93 -4.73 -11.14
C VAL A 220 -5.79 -5.15 -12.60
N PRO A 221 -6.27 -4.32 -13.56
CA PRO A 221 -6.07 -4.54 -14.99
C PRO A 221 -4.59 -4.70 -15.36
N ILE A 222 -4.31 -5.65 -16.26
CA ILE A 222 -2.97 -5.94 -16.74
C ILE A 222 -2.87 -5.56 -18.22
N VAL A 223 -1.84 -4.77 -18.55
CA VAL A 223 -1.43 -4.48 -19.93
C VAL A 223 -0.07 -5.14 -20.16
N VAL A 224 0.07 -5.91 -21.22
CA VAL A 224 1.33 -6.57 -21.57
C VAL A 224 2.06 -5.76 -22.61
N ALA A 225 3.29 -5.36 -22.29
CA ALA A 225 4.19 -4.66 -23.22
C ALA A 225 5.29 -5.64 -23.68
N ILE A 226 5.17 -6.13 -24.93
CA ILE A 226 6.19 -6.97 -25.55
C ILE A 226 7.29 -6.06 -26.09
N ASN A 227 8.41 -6.00 -25.38
CA ASN A 227 9.52 -5.11 -25.69
C ASN A 227 10.61 -5.78 -26.55
N LYS A 228 11.49 -4.97 -27.11
CA LYS A 228 12.62 -5.39 -27.95
C LYS A 228 12.21 -6.05 -29.27
N ILE A 229 11.07 -5.66 -29.85
CA ILE A 229 10.61 -6.18 -31.16
C ILE A 229 11.59 -5.85 -32.31
N ASP A 230 12.53 -4.96 -32.08
CA ASP A 230 13.58 -4.57 -33.02
C ASP A 230 14.78 -5.52 -33.04
N LYS A 231 14.85 -6.49 -32.13
CA LYS A 231 15.93 -7.48 -32.09
C LYS A 231 15.74 -8.59 -33.11
N GLU A 232 16.85 -9.13 -33.60
CA GLU A 232 16.86 -10.34 -34.39
C GLU A 232 16.42 -11.53 -33.52
N GLY A 233 15.45 -12.32 -34.00
CA GLY A 233 14.84 -13.41 -33.24
C GLY A 233 13.69 -12.99 -32.32
N ALA A 234 13.22 -11.75 -32.36
CA ALA A 234 12.02 -11.35 -31.67
C ALA A 234 10.79 -12.07 -32.25
N ASP A 235 10.02 -12.72 -31.36
CA ASP A 235 8.80 -13.45 -31.72
C ASP A 235 7.66 -13.07 -30.77
N PRO A 236 6.90 -12.01 -31.08
CA PRO A 236 5.77 -11.54 -30.27
C PRO A 236 4.66 -12.60 -30.15
N GLU A 237 4.38 -13.39 -31.19
CA GLU A 237 3.33 -14.40 -31.17
C GLU A 237 3.66 -15.53 -30.19
N ARG A 238 4.92 -15.93 -30.12
CA ARG A 238 5.38 -16.90 -29.11
C ARG A 238 5.13 -16.35 -27.70
N ILE A 239 5.44 -15.07 -27.44
CA ILE A 239 5.24 -14.46 -26.13
C ILE A 239 3.75 -14.42 -25.77
N LYS A 240 2.86 -14.05 -26.72
CA LYS A 240 1.40 -14.09 -26.51
C LYS A 240 0.95 -15.50 -26.09
N GLY A 241 1.48 -16.54 -26.75
CA GLY A 241 1.21 -17.94 -26.40
C GLY A 241 1.66 -18.30 -24.98
N GLU A 242 2.91 -17.98 -24.61
CA GLU A 242 3.45 -18.22 -23.27
C GLU A 242 2.66 -17.46 -22.19
N MET A 243 2.25 -16.23 -22.44
CA MET A 243 1.45 -15.43 -21.49
C MET A 243 0.02 -15.97 -21.35
N ALA A 244 -0.57 -16.50 -22.44
CA ALA A 244 -1.88 -17.14 -22.42
C ALA A 244 -1.91 -18.38 -21.51
N GLU A 245 -0.81 -19.16 -21.43
CA GLU A 245 -0.67 -20.28 -20.48
C GLU A 245 -0.74 -19.83 -19.03
N HIS A 246 -0.41 -18.56 -18.76
CA HIS A 246 -0.53 -17.93 -17.45
C HIS A 246 -1.86 -17.18 -17.26
N GLY A 247 -2.85 -17.42 -18.18
CA GLY A 247 -4.20 -16.87 -18.08
C GLY A 247 -4.29 -15.38 -18.44
N LEU A 248 -3.38 -14.88 -19.28
CA LEU A 248 -3.44 -13.56 -19.92
C LEU A 248 -3.69 -13.76 -21.42
N LEU A 249 -4.94 -14.04 -21.77
CA LEU A 249 -5.32 -14.31 -23.15
C LEU A 249 -5.47 -12.98 -23.92
N PRO A 250 -4.81 -12.82 -25.10
CA PRO A 250 -4.94 -11.63 -25.92
C PRO A 250 -6.38 -11.37 -26.38
N GLU A 251 -6.76 -10.09 -26.54
CA GLU A 251 -8.05 -9.70 -27.12
C GLU A 251 -8.26 -10.28 -28.51
N ASP A 252 -7.23 -10.32 -29.34
CA ASP A 252 -7.25 -10.92 -30.69
C ASP A 252 -7.63 -12.41 -30.68
N TRP A 253 -7.39 -13.11 -29.57
CA TRP A 253 -7.73 -14.52 -29.37
C TRP A 253 -9.01 -14.70 -28.53
N GLY A 254 -9.75 -13.62 -28.29
CA GLY A 254 -11.00 -13.62 -27.55
C GLY A 254 -10.84 -13.52 -26.04
N GLY A 255 -9.70 -13.04 -25.56
CA GLY A 255 -9.42 -12.72 -24.16
C GLY A 255 -9.78 -11.29 -23.81
N ASP A 256 -9.26 -10.83 -22.69
CA ASP A 256 -9.50 -9.51 -22.08
C ASP A 256 -8.19 -8.73 -21.81
N THR A 257 -7.05 -9.29 -22.19
CA THR A 257 -5.74 -8.70 -21.92
C THR A 257 -5.24 -7.94 -23.17
N VAL A 258 -4.92 -6.66 -22.98
CA VAL A 258 -4.37 -5.82 -24.03
C VAL A 258 -2.87 -6.02 -24.17
N TYR A 259 -2.40 -6.21 -25.41
CA TYR A 259 -1.00 -6.37 -25.75
C TYR A 259 -0.51 -5.22 -26.61
N CYS A 260 0.65 -4.66 -26.24
CA CYS A 260 1.34 -3.63 -27.01
C CYS A 260 2.73 -4.12 -27.42
N GLU A 261 3.02 -4.09 -28.69
CA GLU A 261 4.33 -4.45 -29.24
C GLU A 261 5.21 -3.21 -29.32
N ILE A 262 6.31 -3.18 -28.58
CA ILE A 262 7.13 -1.98 -28.43
C ILE A 262 8.62 -2.22 -28.64
N SER A 263 9.33 -1.17 -29.01
CA SER A 263 10.77 -1.07 -28.83
C SER A 263 11.10 0.21 -28.04
N ALA A 264 11.36 0.06 -26.76
CA ALA A 264 11.75 1.19 -25.91
C ALA A 264 12.98 1.90 -26.45
N LYS A 265 13.97 1.15 -26.94
CA LYS A 265 15.22 1.69 -27.50
C LYS A 265 14.99 2.50 -28.78
N LYS A 266 14.12 2.04 -29.68
CA LYS A 266 13.80 2.71 -30.96
C LYS A 266 12.60 3.64 -30.89
N ARG A 267 11.92 3.70 -29.73
CA ARG A 267 10.70 4.49 -29.49
C ARG A 267 9.54 4.10 -30.41
N ILE A 268 9.43 2.82 -30.74
CA ILE A 268 8.35 2.27 -31.55
C ILE A 268 7.23 1.79 -30.60
N GLY A 269 5.96 2.05 -30.92
CA GLY A 269 4.79 1.59 -30.17
C GLY A 269 4.58 2.25 -28.79
N ILE A 270 5.39 3.26 -28.41
CA ILE A 270 5.30 3.90 -27.09
C ILE A 270 4.05 4.78 -26.98
N GLU A 271 3.73 5.52 -28.04
CA GLU A 271 2.53 6.39 -28.07
C GLU A 271 1.26 5.53 -27.99
N GLU A 272 1.21 4.42 -28.73
CA GLU A 272 0.13 3.45 -28.70
C GLU A 272 -0.05 2.82 -27.28
N LEU A 273 1.04 2.43 -26.62
CA LEU A 273 1.00 1.97 -25.24
C LEU A 273 0.40 3.04 -24.32
N LEU A 274 0.82 4.29 -24.43
CA LEU A 274 0.33 5.38 -23.60
C LEU A 274 -1.15 5.69 -23.87
N GLU A 275 -1.61 5.63 -25.11
CA GLU A 275 -3.02 5.77 -25.48
C GLU A 275 -3.85 4.63 -24.88
N THR A 276 -3.39 3.39 -25.01
CA THR A 276 -4.01 2.22 -24.39
C THR A 276 -4.19 2.40 -22.88
N LEU A 277 -3.18 2.87 -22.18
CA LEU A 277 -3.27 3.13 -20.73
C LEU A 277 -4.34 4.19 -20.41
N THR A 278 -4.49 5.22 -21.22
CA THR A 278 -5.54 6.23 -21.00
C THR A 278 -6.94 5.66 -21.22
N VAL A 279 -7.12 4.77 -22.19
CA VAL A 279 -8.40 4.10 -22.45
C VAL A 279 -8.75 3.14 -21.30
N VAL A 280 -7.80 2.31 -20.86
CA VAL A 280 -8.01 1.38 -19.73
C VAL A 280 -8.34 2.16 -18.46
N ALA A 281 -7.67 3.29 -18.21
CA ALA A 281 -7.95 4.15 -17.05
C ALA A 281 -9.33 4.80 -17.10
N GLU A 282 -9.83 5.17 -18.29
CA GLU A 282 -11.18 5.71 -18.47
C GLU A 282 -12.26 4.67 -18.19
N LEU A 283 -12.03 3.43 -18.61
CA LEU A 283 -12.96 2.32 -18.30
C LEU A 283 -13.04 2.02 -16.81
N ALA A 284 -11.97 2.29 -16.06
CA ALA A 284 -11.92 2.07 -14.62
C ALA A 284 -12.62 3.19 -13.80
N ASP A 285 -13.04 4.32 -14.40
CA ASP A 285 -13.74 5.47 -13.77
C ASP A 285 -13.10 5.91 -12.43
N LEU A 286 -11.80 6.16 -12.45
CA LEU A 286 -10.99 6.41 -11.27
C LEU A 286 -11.34 7.73 -10.57
N LYS A 287 -11.77 7.65 -9.32
CA LYS A 287 -12.17 8.77 -8.48
C LYS A 287 -11.42 8.78 -7.16
N ALA A 288 -11.24 9.94 -6.56
CA ALA A 288 -10.72 10.11 -5.21
C ALA A 288 -11.26 11.39 -4.56
N ASN A 289 -11.23 11.44 -3.25
CA ASN A 289 -11.57 12.62 -2.48
C ASN A 289 -10.30 13.47 -2.23
N PRO A 290 -10.16 14.66 -2.88
CA PRO A 290 -8.96 15.51 -2.74
C PRO A 290 -8.84 16.18 -1.37
N ASN A 291 -9.91 16.22 -0.57
CA ASN A 291 -9.94 16.86 0.75
C ASN A 291 -9.60 15.88 1.88
N ARG A 292 -9.34 14.62 1.56
CA ARG A 292 -8.95 13.59 2.53
C ARG A 292 -7.51 13.82 2.99
N TYR A 293 -7.28 13.76 4.29
CA TYR A 293 -5.94 13.74 4.86
C TYR A 293 -5.28 12.36 4.57
N ALA A 294 -4.03 12.41 4.10
CA ALA A 294 -3.22 11.22 3.86
C ALA A 294 -2.63 10.68 5.19
#